data_5a4b9adeeca4856f77fef758598c755a
#
_entry.id   5a4b9adeeca4856f77fef758598c755a
#
_cell.length_a   1.000
_cell.length_b   1.000
_cell.length_c   1.000
_cell.angle_alpha   90.00
_cell.angle_beta   90.00
_cell.angle_gamma   90.00
#
_symmetry.space_group_name_H-M   'P 1'
#
loop_
_entity.id
_entity.type
_entity.pdbx_description
1 polymer ?
#
loop_
_entity_poly.entity_id
_entity_poly.type
_entity_poly.pdbx_seq_one_letter_code
_entity_poly.pdbx_strand_id
1 'polypeptide(L)'
;MLPKRVRQFIMNLTDRINEDDYKYVESKLNKKEYEIFNAISKSEQKHSVRVAKEIENIIDELKKGNNFEGGYTLTNGEILDKEIIFSAKEDLIKNEEMLIKVGLLHDVGKSRQKINIIDKSIIVILNKLTSGKLRNINLKKIQCYYNHSEYSYEILKEINVNNVFLEVVRNHHNEYYSGKKYSNEEYSNENYLNKNYSNKDCGNEEYYLGNIIKFFQGIDDGN
;
A
#
# COMPACT_ATOMS: atom_id res chain seq x y z
N MET A 1 -5.43 -0.60 25.65
CA MET A 1 -5.52 -0.23 24.21
C MET A 1 -5.88 -1.48 23.41
N LEU A 2 -6.79 -1.40 22.44
CA LEU A 2 -7.15 -2.58 21.61
C LEU A 2 -5.97 -2.98 20.72
N PRO A 3 -5.75 -4.29 20.45
CA PRO A 3 -4.72 -4.75 19.53
C PRO A 3 -4.91 -4.15 18.13
N LYS A 4 -3.79 -3.87 17.40
CA LYS A 4 -3.77 -3.27 16.05
C LYS A 4 -4.81 -3.87 15.11
N ARG A 5 -4.80 -5.18 14.94
CA ARG A 5 -5.73 -5.91 14.05
C ARG A 5 -7.21 -5.72 14.41
N VAL A 6 -7.51 -5.57 15.72
CA VAL A 6 -8.89 -5.33 16.19
C VAL A 6 -9.33 -3.91 15.84
N ARG A 7 -8.45 -2.91 15.99
CA ARG A 7 -8.73 -1.53 15.60
C ARG A 7 -8.96 -1.41 14.10
N GLN A 8 -8.08 -1.98 13.28
CA GLN A 8 -8.25 -2.02 11.83
C GLN A 8 -9.55 -2.70 11.41
N PHE A 9 -9.90 -3.82 12.07
CA PHE A 9 -11.15 -4.54 11.81
C PHE A 9 -12.37 -3.65 12.11
N ILE A 10 -12.38 -2.97 13.27
CA ILE A 10 -13.47 -2.06 13.65
C ILE A 10 -13.57 -0.89 12.66
N MET A 11 -12.45 -0.25 12.33
CA MET A 11 -12.42 0.84 11.35
C MET A 11 -12.98 0.40 10.00
N ASN A 12 -12.56 -0.73 9.48
CA ASN A 12 -13.04 -1.27 8.20
C ASN A 12 -14.53 -1.69 8.24
N LEU A 13 -15.07 -1.99 9.42
CA LEU A 13 -16.47 -2.34 9.59
C LEU A 13 -17.37 -1.11 9.70
N THR A 14 -16.90 -0.06 10.37
CA THR A 14 -17.68 1.13 10.71
C THR A 14 -17.52 2.28 9.72
N ASP A 15 -16.34 2.40 9.13
CA ASP A 15 -15.98 3.49 8.25
C ASP A 15 -16.56 3.28 6.85
N ARG A 16 -17.33 4.26 6.40
CA ARG A 16 -17.95 4.24 5.07
C ARG A 16 -17.48 5.41 4.25
N ILE A 17 -17.24 5.15 2.96
CA ILE A 17 -16.96 6.21 2.01
C ILE A 17 -18.19 7.12 1.91
N ASN A 18 -17.97 8.44 1.94
CA ASN A 18 -19.00 9.47 1.90
C ASN A 18 -18.85 10.37 0.67
N GLU A 19 -19.76 11.35 0.50
CA GLU A 19 -19.74 12.27 -0.65
C GLU A 19 -18.47 13.12 -0.73
N ASP A 20 -17.92 13.55 0.39
CA ASP A 20 -16.69 14.35 0.39
C ASP A 20 -15.47 13.51 0.02
N ASP A 21 -15.45 12.22 0.38
CA ASP A 21 -14.44 11.29 -0.10
C ASP A 21 -14.52 11.11 -1.62
N TYR A 22 -15.73 11.01 -2.19
CA TYR A 22 -15.88 10.92 -3.66
C TYR A 22 -15.42 12.19 -4.36
N LYS A 23 -15.77 13.38 -3.86
CA LYS A 23 -15.27 14.66 -4.41
C LYS A 23 -13.74 14.71 -4.35
N TYR A 24 -13.14 14.26 -3.25
CA TYR A 24 -11.69 14.15 -3.13
C TYR A 24 -11.10 13.24 -4.22
N VAL A 25 -11.62 12.03 -4.37
CA VAL A 25 -11.18 11.08 -5.40
C VAL A 25 -11.32 11.66 -6.81
N GLU A 26 -12.45 12.28 -7.13
CA GLU A 26 -12.70 12.93 -8.43
C GLU A 26 -11.73 14.08 -8.71
N SER A 27 -11.26 14.78 -7.67
CA SER A 27 -10.26 15.85 -7.82
C SER A 27 -8.86 15.33 -8.12
N LYS A 28 -8.55 14.04 -7.82
CA LYS A 28 -7.22 13.46 -7.93
C LYS A 28 -7.09 12.48 -9.10
N LEU A 29 -8.16 11.83 -9.52
CA LEU A 29 -8.15 10.78 -10.53
C LEU A 29 -8.76 11.26 -11.85
N ASN A 30 -8.19 10.81 -12.98
CA ASN A 30 -8.86 10.95 -14.27
C ASN A 30 -9.99 9.94 -14.41
N LYS A 31 -10.79 10.05 -15.48
CA LYS A 31 -11.98 9.22 -15.68
C LYS A 31 -11.69 7.72 -15.66
N LYS A 32 -10.61 7.25 -16.31
CA LYS A 32 -10.24 5.82 -16.35
C LYS A 32 -9.80 5.34 -14.98
N GLU A 33 -8.96 6.11 -14.29
CA GLU A 33 -8.50 5.82 -12.94
C GLU A 33 -9.70 5.75 -11.96
N TYR A 34 -10.66 6.67 -12.09
CA TYR A 34 -11.88 6.70 -11.28
C TYR A 34 -12.77 5.46 -11.52
N GLU A 35 -12.94 5.03 -12.77
CA GLU A 35 -13.67 3.80 -13.11
C GLU A 35 -13.03 2.57 -12.45
N ILE A 36 -11.70 2.47 -12.48
CA ILE A 36 -10.93 1.38 -11.85
C ILE A 36 -11.07 1.44 -10.33
N PHE A 37 -10.96 2.63 -9.71
CA PHE A 37 -11.19 2.83 -8.28
C PHE A 37 -12.60 2.38 -7.85
N ASN A 38 -13.62 2.67 -8.64
CA ASN A 38 -14.99 2.29 -8.32
C ASN A 38 -15.26 0.77 -8.45
N ALA A 39 -14.38 0.01 -9.06
CA ALA A 39 -14.52 -1.45 -9.18
C ALA A 39 -14.23 -2.21 -7.86
N ILE A 40 -13.51 -1.61 -6.90
CA ILE A 40 -13.26 -2.22 -5.59
C ILE A 40 -14.42 -2.00 -4.62
N SER A 41 -14.45 -2.76 -3.52
CA SER A 41 -15.51 -2.65 -2.52
C SER A 41 -15.50 -1.30 -1.80
N LYS A 42 -16.65 -0.86 -1.27
CA LYS A 42 -16.77 0.42 -0.53
C LYS A 42 -15.82 0.52 0.67
N SER A 43 -15.55 -0.59 1.33
CA SER A 43 -14.57 -0.67 2.42
C SER A 43 -13.14 -0.46 1.92
N GLU A 44 -12.77 -1.05 0.77
CA GLU A 44 -11.45 -0.83 0.16
C GLU A 44 -11.33 0.60 -0.37
N GLN A 45 -12.39 1.15 -1.00
CA GLN A 45 -12.42 2.55 -1.42
C GLN A 45 -12.13 3.50 -0.24
N LYS A 46 -12.80 3.27 0.90
CA LYS A 46 -12.58 4.10 2.10
C LYS A 46 -11.16 3.96 2.66
N HIS A 47 -10.62 2.73 2.67
CA HIS A 47 -9.23 2.48 3.05
C HIS A 47 -8.27 3.26 2.13
N SER A 48 -8.42 3.14 0.81
CA SER A 48 -7.57 3.85 -0.17
C SER A 48 -7.64 5.37 0.00
N VAL A 49 -8.82 5.92 0.28
CA VAL A 49 -8.97 7.37 0.57
C VAL A 49 -8.21 7.77 1.85
N ARG A 50 -8.27 6.95 2.92
CA ARG A 50 -7.50 7.24 4.14
C ARG A 50 -6.01 7.25 3.86
N VAL A 51 -5.49 6.23 3.17
CA VAL A 51 -4.08 6.14 2.78
C VAL A 51 -3.66 7.37 1.98
N ALA A 52 -4.43 7.76 0.97
CA ALA A 52 -4.13 8.92 0.13
C ALA A 52 -4.11 10.24 0.93
N LYS A 53 -5.09 10.45 1.83
CA LYS A 53 -5.15 11.64 2.70
C LYS A 53 -4.00 11.69 3.70
N GLU A 54 -3.56 10.54 4.26
CA GLU A 54 -2.39 10.49 5.14
C GLU A 54 -1.11 10.86 4.39
N ILE A 55 -0.93 10.36 3.16
CA ILE A 55 0.21 10.74 2.31
C ILE A 55 0.20 12.26 2.08
N GLU A 56 -0.92 12.83 1.67
CA GLU A 56 -1.08 14.26 1.41
C GLU A 56 -0.77 15.09 2.66
N ASN A 57 -1.33 14.72 3.82
CA ASN A 57 -1.09 15.42 5.08
C ASN A 57 0.39 15.40 5.49
N ILE A 58 1.07 14.25 5.38
CA ILE A 58 2.50 14.14 5.72
C ILE A 58 3.33 15.02 4.78
N ILE A 59 3.04 15.03 3.50
CA ILE A 59 3.77 15.86 2.52
C ILE A 59 3.53 17.35 2.79
N ASP A 60 2.30 17.74 3.10
CA ASP A 60 1.99 19.12 3.46
C ASP A 60 2.74 19.60 4.72
N GLU A 61 2.83 18.73 5.74
CA GLU A 61 3.61 19.03 6.94
C GLU A 61 5.12 19.12 6.65
N LEU A 62 5.65 18.26 5.77
CA LEU A 62 7.04 18.33 5.30
C LEU A 62 7.34 19.68 4.60
N LYS A 63 6.42 20.15 3.76
CA LYS A 63 6.54 21.44 3.05
C LYS A 63 6.51 22.62 4.00
N LYS A 64 5.77 22.53 5.12
CA LYS A 64 5.74 23.53 6.20
C LYS A 64 6.98 23.48 7.08
N GLY A 65 7.88 22.52 6.89
CA GLY A 65 9.11 22.38 7.68
C GLY A 65 8.94 21.64 9.00
N ASN A 66 7.85 20.87 9.18
CA ASN A 66 7.66 20.05 10.36
C ASN A 66 8.77 18.98 10.46
N ASN A 67 9.34 18.81 11.65
CA ASN A 67 10.41 17.85 11.93
C ASN A 67 9.93 16.52 12.51
N PHE A 68 8.62 16.34 12.69
CA PHE A 68 7.98 15.12 13.21
C PHE A 68 8.65 14.56 14.47
N GLU A 69 8.95 15.41 15.46
CA GLU A 69 9.47 14.94 16.75
C GLU A 69 8.55 13.86 17.34
N GLY A 70 9.10 12.64 17.54
CA GLY A 70 8.32 11.49 17.99
C GLY A 70 7.59 10.71 16.91
N GLY A 71 7.75 11.07 15.62
CA GLY A 71 7.07 10.44 14.47
C GLY A 71 5.73 11.09 14.13
N TYR A 72 5.06 10.57 13.11
CA TYR A 72 3.73 11.04 12.67
C TYR A 72 2.65 10.08 13.15
N THR A 73 1.64 10.60 13.87
CA THR A 73 0.52 9.77 14.35
C THR A 73 -0.52 9.61 13.25
N LEU A 74 -0.67 8.38 12.77
CA LEU A 74 -1.66 7.99 11.76
C LEU A 74 -3.08 8.00 12.35
N THR A 75 -4.10 8.06 11.49
CA THR A 75 -5.53 8.08 11.87
C THR A 75 -5.92 6.95 12.81
N ASN A 76 -5.31 5.77 12.69
CA ASN A 76 -5.54 4.65 13.60
C ASN A 76 -4.81 4.77 14.95
N GLY A 77 -4.02 5.84 15.16
CA GLY A 77 -3.23 6.08 16.36
C GLY A 77 -1.88 5.35 16.39
N GLU A 78 -1.44 4.74 15.29
CA GLU A 78 -0.06 4.24 15.15
C GLU A 78 0.90 5.37 14.82
N ILE A 79 2.18 5.17 15.13
CA ILE A 79 3.21 6.15 14.86
C ILE A 79 4.07 5.67 13.69
N LEU A 80 4.09 6.43 12.61
CA LEU A 80 5.05 6.28 11.54
C LEU A 80 6.36 6.94 11.96
N ASP A 81 7.44 6.18 11.90
CA ASP A 81 8.76 6.64 12.32
C ASP A 81 9.24 7.82 11.47
N LYS A 82 9.75 8.85 12.11
CA LYS A 82 10.32 10.03 11.45
C LYS A 82 11.46 9.67 10.48
N GLU A 83 12.28 8.67 10.81
CA GLU A 83 13.39 8.26 9.95
C GLU A 83 12.90 7.72 8.61
N ILE A 84 11.76 7.03 8.60
CA ILE A 84 11.11 6.57 7.38
C ILE A 84 10.65 7.77 6.54
N ILE A 85 10.03 8.77 7.17
CA ILE A 85 9.54 9.97 6.50
C ILE A 85 10.70 10.77 5.91
N PHE A 86 11.74 11.02 6.71
CA PHE A 86 12.88 11.85 6.28
C PHE A 86 13.78 11.17 5.26
N SER A 87 13.90 9.83 5.29
CA SER A 87 14.67 9.09 4.28
C SER A 87 14.08 9.22 2.86
N ALA A 88 12.82 9.57 2.74
CA ALA A 88 12.11 9.76 1.48
C ALA A 88 11.70 11.22 1.21
N LYS A 89 12.01 12.18 2.09
CA LYS A 89 11.46 13.55 2.11
C LYS A 89 11.44 14.25 0.75
N GLU A 90 12.60 14.34 0.10
CA GLU A 90 12.71 15.06 -1.19
C GLU A 90 11.85 14.40 -2.27
N ASP A 91 11.82 13.08 -2.27
CA ASP A 91 11.10 12.28 -3.23
C ASP A 91 9.59 12.31 -2.98
N LEU A 92 9.17 12.37 -1.71
CA LEU A 92 7.77 12.54 -1.34
C LEU A 92 7.24 13.88 -1.85
N ILE A 93 7.97 14.98 -1.60
CA ILE A 93 7.58 16.32 -2.04
C ILE A 93 7.55 16.41 -3.57
N LYS A 94 8.57 15.86 -4.23
CA LYS A 94 8.69 15.89 -5.70
C LYS A 94 7.59 15.09 -6.40
N ASN A 95 7.15 13.98 -5.82
CA ASN A 95 6.22 13.03 -6.44
C ASN A 95 4.84 13.01 -5.76
N GLU A 96 4.44 14.06 -5.09
CA GLU A 96 3.21 14.15 -4.29
C GLU A 96 1.96 13.67 -5.05
N GLU A 97 1.67 14.24 -6.22
CA GLU A 97 0.48 13.88 -7.01
C GLU A 97 0.48 12.39 -7.36
N MET A 98 1.63 11.86 -7.75
CA MET A 98 1.81 10.44 -8.06
C MET A 98 1.56 9.57 -6.83
N LEU A 99 2.08 9.93 -5.67
CA LEU A 99 1.93 9.16 -4.44
C LEU A 99 0.50 9.19 -3.89
N ILE A 100 -0.21 10.30 -4.01
CA ILE A 100 -1.65 10.38 -3.69
C ILE A 100 -2.43 9.39 -4.58
N LYS A 101 -2.14 9.33 -5.88
CA LYS A 101 -2.75 8.35 -6.80
C LYS A 101 -2.38 6.92 -6.44
N VAL A 102 -1.14 6.65 -6.02
CA VAL A 102 -0.76 5.33 -5.47
C VAL A 102 -1.66 4.99 -4.29
N GLY A 103 -1.84 5.91 -3.34
CA GLY A 103 -2.73 5.72 -2.20
C GLY A 103 -4.16 5.34 -2.60
N LEU A 104 -4.70 5.99 -3.65
CA LEU A 104 -6.05 5.70 -4.14
C LEU A 104 -6.16 4.38 -4.92
N LEU A 105 -5.10 3.94 -5.60
CA LEU A 105 -5.18 2.86 -6.59
C LEU A 105 -4.38 1.60 -6.26
N HIS A 106 -3.60 1.56 -5.14
CA HIS A 106 -2.73 0.42 -4.81
C HIS A 106 -3.49 -0.92 -4.72
N ASP A 107 -4.72 -0.87 -4.27
CA ASP A 107 -5.56 -2.03 -3.95
C ASP A 107 -6.57 -2.43 -5.05
N VAL A 108 -6.52 -1.81 -6.23
CA VAL A 108 -7.50 -2.06 -7.31
C VAL A 108 -7.51 -3.50 -7.82
N GLY A 109 -6.44 -4.25 -7.61
CA GLY A 109 -6.37 -5.69 -7.91
C GLY A 109 -7.38 -6.52 -7.12
N LYS A 110 -7.89 -6.04 -5.98
CA LYS A 110 -8.97 -6.67 -5.21
C LYS A 110 -10.31 -6.67 -5.96
N SER A 111 -10.44 -5.91 -7.05
CA SER A 111 -11.61 -5.95 -7.95
C SER A 111 -11.76 -7.30 -8.68
N ARG A 112 -10.66 -8.05 -8.90
CA ARG A 112 -10.69 -9.37 -9.56
C ARG A 112 -11.52 -10.41 -8.80
N GLN A 113 -11.60 -10.29 -7.47
CA GLN A 113 -12.41 -11.15 -6.64
C GLN A 113 -12.91 -10.39 -5.41
N LYS A 114 -14.21 -10.25 -5.27
CA LYS A 114 -14.81 -9.60 -4.09
C LYS A 114 -14.49 -10.41 -2.84
N ILE A 115 -13.70 -9.81 -1.95
CA ILE A 115 -13.35 -10.36 -0.64
C ILE A 115 -13.97 -9.44 0.41
N ASN A 116 -14.88 -9.97 1.21
CA ASN A 116 -15.48 -9.20 2.30
C ASN A 116 -14.62 -9.28 3.58
N ILE A 117 -14.98 -8.48 4.58
CA ILE A 117 -14.24 -8.42 5.86
C ILE A 117 -14.19 -9.77 6.56
N ILE A 118 -15.25 -10.57 6.46
CA ILE A 118 -15.31 -11.91 7.06
C ILE A 118 -14.35 -12.85 6.33
N ASP A 119 -14.35 -12.82 4.99
CA ASP A 119 -13.41 -13.60 4.19
C ASP A 119 -11.94 -13.27 4.57
N LYS A 120 -11.60 -11.98 4.70
CA LYS A 120 -10.26 -11.55 5.13
C LYS A 120 -9.92 -12.10 6.51
N SER A 121 -10.84 -12.00 7.46
CA SER A 121 -10.62 -12.48 8.83
C SER A 121 -10.38 -14.00 8.85
N ILE A 122 -11.16 -14.77 8.08
CA ILE A 122 -10.99 -16.21 7.94
C ILE A 122 -9.62 -16.54 7.33
N ILE A 123 -9.24 -15.85 6.24
CA ILE A 123 -7.94 -16.05 5.58
C ILE A 123 -6.80 -15.79 6.56
N VAL A 124 -6.84 -14.70 7.32
CA VAL A 124 -5.81 -14.37 8.33
C VAL A 124 -5.70 -15.43 9.42
N ILE A 125 -6.83 -15.92 9.94
CA ILE A 125 -6.85 -16.97 10.97
C ILE A 125 -6.28 -18.27 10.38
N LEU A 126 -6.76 -18.70 9.22
CA LEU A 126 -6.29 -19.91 8.56
C LEU A 126 -4.81 -19.83 8.19
N ASN A 127 -4.34 -18.67 7.73
CA ASN A 127 -2.91 -18.47 7.43
C ASN A 127 -2.04 -18.69 8.68
N LYS A 128 -2.47 -18.17 9.84
CA LYS A 128 -1.79 -18.38 11.10
C LYS A 128 -1.80 -19.86 11.53
N LEU A 129 -2.93 -20.54 11.38
CA LEU A 129 -3.06 -21.96 11.72
C LEU A 129 -2.25 -22.88 10.80
N THR A 130 -2.08 -22.50 9.54
CA THR A 130 -1.34 -23.28 8.54
C THR A 130 0.13 -22.87 8.41
N SER A 131 0.62 -21.99 9.30
CA SER A 131 1.99 -21.46 9.27
C SER A 131 2.38 -20.91 7.88
N GLY A 132 1.48 -20.15 7.24
CA GLY A 132 1.71 -19.52 5.94
C GLY A 132 1.42 -20.41 4.71
N LYS A 133 1.14 -21.70 4.89
CA LYS A 133 0.89 -22.63 3.76
C LYS A 133 -0.43 -22.37 3.02
N LEU A 134 -1.31 -21.51 3.57
CA LEU A 134 -2.59 -21.17 2.95
C LEU A 134 -2.42 -20.59 1.53
N ARG A 135 -1.34 -19.85 1.27
CA ARG A 135 -1.04 -19.27 -0.05
C ARG A 135 -0.94 -20.29 -1.18
N ASN A 136 -0.66 -21.56 -0.87
CA ASN A 136 -0.53 -22.64 -1.84
C ASN A 136 -1.90 -23.22 -2.26
N ILE A 137 -2.99 -22.78 -1.63
CA ILE A 137 -4.34 -23.26 -1.95
C ILE A 137 -4.89 -22.46 -3.13
N ASN A 138 -5.27 -23.15 -4.20
CA ASN A 138 -5.81 -22.55 -5.43
C ASN A 138 -7.31 -22.21 -5.32
N LEU A 139 -7.68 -21.41 -4.31
CA LEU A 139 -9.01 -20.81 -4.18
C LEU A 139 -8.95 -19.34 -4.60
N LYS A 140 -9.85 -18.91 -5.50
CA LYS A 140 -9.85 -17.55 -6.08
C LYS A 140 -9.74 -16.43 -5.04
N LYS A 141 -10.47 -16.53 -3.92
CA LYS A 141 -10.41 -15.52 -2.84
C LYS A 141 -9.06 -15.51 -2.14
N ILE A 142 -8.46 -16.68 -1.90
CA ILE A 142 -7.14 -16.81 -1.27
C ILE A 142 -6.07 -16.25 -2.22
N GLN A 143 -6.09 -16.65 -3.49
CA GLN A 143 -5.16 -16.16 -4.49
C GLN A 143 -5.28 -14.64 -4.67
N CYS A 144 -6.49 -14.10 -4.69
CA CYS A 144 -6.69 -12.66 -4.77
C CYS A 144 -6.15 -11.94 -3.51
N TYR A 145 -6.34 -12.49 -2.33
CA TYR A 145 -5.81 -11.92 -1.09
C TYR A 145 -4.28 -11.79 -1.11
N TYR A 146 -3.56 -12.81 -1.59
CA TYR A 146 -2.09 -12.78 -1.60
C TYR A 146 -1.47 -12.08 -2.82
N ASN A 147 -2.18 -12.02 -3.94
CA ASN A 147 -1.64 -11.52 -5.20
C ASN A 147 -2.28 -10.21 -5.67
N HIS A 148 -3.09 -9.53 -4.83
CA HIS A 148 -3.78 -8.31 -5.27
C HIS A 148 -2.82 -7.18 -5.68
N SER A 149 -1.63 -7.08 -5.10
CA SER A 149 -0.62 -6.11 -5.50
C SER A 149 -0.15 -6.35 -6.95
N GLU A 150 0.12 -7.60 -7.32
CA GLU A 150 0.44 -7.96 -8.70
C GLU A 150 -0.74 -7.70 -9.64
N TYR A 151 -1.96 -8.01 -9.20
CA TYR A 151 -3.16 -7.73 -9.98
C TYR A 151 -3.42 -6.24 -10.13
N SER A 152 -3.09 -5.42 -9.13
CA SER A 152 -3.14 -3.96 -9.24
C SER A 152 -2.14 -3.46 -10.27
N TYR A 153 -0.90 -3.95 -10.22
CA TYR A 153 0.13 -3.66 -11.21
C TYR A 153 -0.34 -3.97 -12.63
N GLU A 154 -0.89 -5.17 -12.87
CA GLU A 154 -1.36 -5.57 -14.19
C GLU A 154 -2.51 -4.68 -14.70
N ILE A 155 -3.48 -4.32 -13.85
CA ILE A 155 -4.59 -3.44 -14.21
C ILE A 155 -4.07 -2.03 -14.55
N LEU A 156 -3.20 -1.48 -13.71
CA LEU A 156 -2.74 -0.12 -13.84
C LEU A 156 -1.73 0.07 -14.97
N LYS A 157 -0.95 -0.95 -15.30
CA LYS A 157 -0.02 -0.94 -16.43
C LYS A 157 -0.72 -0.64 -17.77
N GLU A 158 -1.98 -1.02 -17.92
CA GLU A 158 -2.75 -0.80 -19.15
C GLU A 158 -3.16 0.67 -19.36
N ILE A 159 -3.08 1.52 -18.33
CA ILE A 159 -3.45 2.93 -18.42
C ILE A 159 -2.24 3.89 -18.47
N ASN A 160 -1.06 3.37 -18.79
CA ASN A 160 0.18 4.14 -19.00
C ASN A 160 0.59 5.02 -17.81
N VAL A 161 0.58 4.47 -16.61
CA VAL A 161 1.16 5.13 -15.43
C VAL A 161 2.69 4.95 -15.40
N ASN A 162 3.36 5.81 -14.65
CA ASN A 162 4.81 5.83 -14.60
C ASN A 162 5.39 4.59 -13.85
N ASN A 163 6.62 4.20 -14.16
CA ASN A 163 7.23 2.99 -13.62
C ASN A 163 7.37 3.03 -12.09
N VAL A 164 7.72 4.17 -11.48
CA VAL A 164 7.83 4.31 -10.02
C VAL A 164 6.48 4.05 -9.36
N PHE A 165 5.41 4.61 -9.93
CA PHE A 165 4.03 4.33 -9.49
C PHE A 165 3.73 2.84 -9.49
N LEU A 166 4.02 2.17 -10.63
CA LEU A 166 3.74 0.74 -10.79
C LEU A 166 4.54 -0.13 -9.81
N GLU A 167 5.80 0.20 -9.59
CA GLU A 167 6.65 -0.54 -8.66
C GLU A 167 6.23 -0.32 -7.20
N VAL A 168 5.80 0.86 -6.80
CA VAL A 168 5.24 1.08 -5.45
C VAL A 168 3.98 0.25 -5.27
N VAL A 169 3.05 0.27 -6.23
CA VAL A 169 1.83 -0.53 -6.20
C VAL A 169 2.13 -2.02 -6.15
N ARG A 170 3.09 -2.51 -6.93
CA ARG A 170 3.47 -3.92 -6.97
C ARG A 170 4.08 -4.41 -5.66
N ASN A 171 4.88 -3.56 -5.01
CA ASN A 171 5.71 -3.93 -3.88
C ASN A 171 5.16 -3.47 -2.52
N HIS A 172 3.95 -2.91 -2.44
CA HIS A 172 3.42 -2.38 -1.18
C HIS A 172 3.23 -3.42 -0.06
N HIS A 173 3.25 -4.70 -0.38
CA HIS A 173 3.27 -5.81 0.59
C HIS A 173 4.56 -6.64 0.55
N ASN A 174 5.58 -6.18 -0.17
CA ASN A 174 6.84 -6.92 -0.26
C ASN A 174 7.66 -6.71 1.03
N GLU A 175 7.79 -7.78 1.81
CA GLU A 175 8.45 -7.79 3.13
C GLU A 175 9.94 -7.42 3.07
N TYR A 176 10.60 -7.52 1.93
CA TYR A 176 11.96 -7.07 1.73
C TYR A 176 12.16 -5.60 2.12
N TYR A 177 11.20 -4.74 1.77
CA TYR A 177 11.26 -3.30 2.07
C TYR A 177 10.79 -2.96 3.49
N SER A 178 10.00 -3.83 4.15
CA SER A 178 9.43 -3.56 5.47
C SER A 178 10.44 -3.58 6.62
N GLY A 179 11.68 -4.02 6.38
CA GLY A 179 12.72 -4.19 7.41
C GLY A 179 12.43 -5.29 8.43
N LYS A 180 11.37 -6.08 8.26
CA LYS A 180 11.08 -7.25 9.07
C LYS A 180 12.05 -8.37 8.70
N LYS A 181 13.09 -8.58 9.52
CA LYS A 181 14.00 -9.73 9.40
C LYS A 181 13.21 -11.02 9.64
N TYR A 182 13.00 -11.82 8.62
CA TYR A 182 12.60 -13.21 8.80
C TYR A 182 13.81 -14.06 9.12
N SER A 183 13.74 -14.77 10.25
CA SER A 183 14.69 -15.80 10.66
C SER A 183 14.38 -17.14 9.99
N ASN A 184 14.20 -17.19 8.67
CA ASN A 184 14.08 -18.45 7.94
C ASN A 184 14.76 -18.34 6.58
N GLU A 185 15.80 -19.16 6.41
CA GLU A 185 16.75 -19.25 5.31
C GLU A 185 16.18 -19.74 3.96
N GLU A 186 14.87 -19.68 3.71
CA GLU A 186 14.29 -20.37 2.53
C GLU A 186 13.73 -19.45 1.42
N TYR A 187 13.89 -18.13 1.50
CA TYR A 187 13.48 -17.23 0.41
C TYR A 187 14.55 -16.16 0.10
N SER A 188 15.67 -16.60 -0.45
CA SER A 188 16.56 -15.71 -1.19
C SER A 188 15.92 -15.40 -2.55
N ASN A 189 15.13 -14.32 -2.62
CA ASN A 189 14.58 -13.80 -3.87
C ASN A 189 15.64 -13.03 -4.71
N GLU A 190 16.89 -13.48 -4.72
CA GLU A 190 17.92 -13.01 -5.66
C GLU A 190 17.48 -13.14 -7.14
N ASN A 191 16.55 -14.03 -7.43
CA ASN A 191 16.05 -14.24 -8.79
C ASN A 191 15.02 -13.19 -9.26
N TYR A 192 14.43 -12.38 -8.38
CA TYR A 192 13.47 -11.34 -8.78
C TYR A 192 14.16 -10.03 -9.14
N LEU A 193 15.17 -9.63 -8.38
CA LEU A 193 15.95 -8.41 -8.65
C LEU A 193 16.87 -8.58 -9.87
N ASN A 194 17.51 -9.76 -10.04
CA ASN A 194 18.43 -10.02 -11.14
C ASN A 194 17.77 -10.16 -12.53
N LYS A 195 16.46 -10.31 -12.63
CA LYS A 195 15.78 -10.40 -13.94
C LYS A 195 15.40 -9.06 -14.57
N ASN A 196 15.25 -7.99 -13.79
CA ASN A 196 14.73 -6.72 -14.28
C ASN A 196 15.71 -5.54 -14.22
N TYR A 197 16.85 -5.65 -13.53
CA TYR A 197 17.78 -4.54 -13.31
C TYR A 197 19.25 -4.93 -13.60
N SER A 198 19.52 -5.46 -14.78
CA SER A 198 20.88 -5.75 -15.23
C SER A 198 21.53 -4.54 -15.92
N ASN A 199 21.51 -3.34 -15.32
CA ASN A 199 22.28 -2.20 -15.83
C ASN A 199 23.02 -1.48 -14.69
N LYS A 200 24.31 -1.26 -14.90
CA LYS A 200 25.34 -0.84 -13.94
C LYS A 200 25.23 0.60 -13.36
N ASP A 201 24.13 1.33 -13.55
CA ASP A 201 23.96 2.71 -13.04
C ASP A 201 22.85 2.85 -11.97
N CYS A 202 22.36 1.75 -11.40
CA CYS A 202 21.12 1.73 -10.60
C CYS A 202 21.23 2.04 -9.10
N GLY A 203 22.41 2.30 -8.54
CA GLY A 203 22.60 2.42 -7.09
C GLY A 203 21.74 3.51 -6.42
N ASN A 204 21.51 4.64 -7.07
CA ASN A 204 20.73 5.74 -6.51
C ASN A 204 19.21 5.58 -6.74
N GLU A 205 18.79 5.04 -7.88
CA GLU A 205 17.38 4.85 -8.21
C GLU A 205 16.74 3.72 -7.36
N GLU A 206 17.48 2.64 -7.12
CA GLU A 206 17.01 1.52 -6.29
C GLU A 206 16.85 1.93 -4.82
N TYR A 207 17.79 2.73 -4.30
CA TYR A 207 17.71 3.27 -2.94
C TYR A 207 16.52 4.23 -2.78
N TYR A 208 16.29 5.08 -3.74
CA TYR A 208 15.18 6.00 -3.83
C TYR A 208 13.82 5.28 -3.80
N LEU A 209 13.62 4.29 -4.68
CA LEU A 209 12.38 3.52 -4.76
C LEU A 209 12.11 2.75 -3.46
N GLY A 210 13.14 2.17 -2.85
CA GLY A 210 13.04 1.44 -1.59
C GLY A 210 12.51 2.31 -0.45
N ASN A 211 12.96 3.57 -0.35
CA ASN A 211 12.49 4.50 0.69
C ASN A 211 11.01 4.88 0.48
N ILE A 212 10.59 5.12 -0.76
CA ILE A 212 9.18 5.38 -1.08
C ILE A 212 8.31 4.18 -0.73
N ILE A 213 8.72 2.96 -1.12
CA ILE A 213 7.96 1.74 -0.82
C ILE A 213 7.84 1.55 0.70
N LYS A 214 8.93 1.73 1.44
CA LYS A 214 8.92 1.62 2.90
C LYS A 214 8.01 2.65 3.57
N PHE A 215 8.04 3.89 3.10
CA PHE A 215 7.14 4.94 3.54
C PHE A 215 5.68 4.55 3.28
N PHE A 216 5.38 4.14 2.06
CA PHE A 216 4.03 3.73 1.67
C PHE A 216 3.53 2.56 2.53
N GLN A 217 4.33 1.51 2.73
CA GLN A 217 4.00 0.37 3.59
C GLN A 217 3.69 0.79 5.02
N GLY A 218 4.44 1.75 5.57
CA GLY A 218 4.19 2.27 6.91
C GLY A 218 2.81 2.91 7.06
N ILE A 219 2.32 3.60 6.04
CA ILE A 219 0.99 4.21 6.01
C ILE A 219 -0.09 3.15 5.75
N ASP A 220 0.08 2.27 4.76
CA ASP A 220 -0.89 1.25 4.39
C ASP A 220 -1.13 0.26 5.54
N ASP A 221 -0.08 -0.24 6.15
CA ASP A 221 -0.15 -1.11 7.34
C ASP A 221 -0.81 -0.42 8.55
N GLY A 222 -0.73 0.91 8.62
CA GLY A 222 -1.33 1.75 9.66
C GLY A 222 -2.80 2.08 9.43
N ASN A 223 -3.36 1.89 8.26
CA ASN A 223 -4.73 2.19 7.87
C ASN A 223 -5.51 0.91 7.58
#